data_57df3dbfca56edb5da281f866ae4a8a0
#
_entry.id   57df3dbfca56edb5da281f866ae4a8a0
#
_cell.length_a   1.000
_cell.length_b   1.000
_cell.length_c   1.000
_cell.angle_alpha   90.00
_cell.angle_beta   90.00
_cell.angle_gamma   90.00
#
_symmetry.space_group_name_H-M   'P 1'
#
loop_
_entity.id
_entity.type
_entity.pdbx_description
1 polymer ?
#
loop_
_entity_poly.entity_id
_entity_poly.type
_entity_poly.pdbx_seq_one_letter_code
_entity_poly.pdbx_strand_id
1 'polypeptide(L)'
;MIKDDNLILSIAGHDPTGGAGIQVDAQIANHHGKHCLSILTCETIQNLKSFEKIIPQEEKYIQASFNNLLKNFSLKYFKIGLVPNIKIAHKLGSLIASNKPEFVVIDLSLIHI
;
A
#
# COMPACT_ATOMS: atom_id res chain seq x y z
N MET A 1 4.12 -7.84 21.14
CA MET A 1 2.92 -7.39 20.41
C MET A 1 3.14 -5.99 19.87
N ILE A 2 2.82 -5.79 18.61
CA ILE A 2 2.96 -4.48 17.97
C ILE A 2 1.75 -3.62 18.36
N LYS A 3 2.01 -2.42 18.88
CA LYS A 3 0.95 -1.50 19.31
C LYS A 3 0.32 -0.80 18.08
N ASP A 4 -0.98 -0.59 18.13
CA ASP A 4 -1.74 0.02 17.02
C ASP A 4 -1.21 1.41 16.62
N ASP A 5 -0.77 2.22 17.59
CA ASP A 5 -0.25 3.56 17.33
C ASP A 5 1.10 3.53 16.60
N ASN A 6 1.76 2.38 16.57
CA ASN A 6 3.04 2.20 15.87
C ASN A 6 2.89 1.50 14.53
N LEU A 7 1.66 1.33 14.05
CA LEU A 7 1.38 0.64 12.81
C LEU A 7 1.02 1.63 11.71
N ILE A 8 1.58 1.40 10.53
CA ILE A 8 1.18 2.09 9.31
C ILE A 8 0.85 1.02 8.27
N LEU A 9 -0.30 1.13 7.62
CA LEU A 9 -0.64 0.26 6.51
C LEU A 9 -0.29 0.98 5.20
N SER A 10 0.68 0.45 4.48
CA SER A 10 1.00 0.90 3.14
C SER A 10 0.25 0.06 2.11
N ILE A 11 -0.54 0.70 1.28
CA ILE A 11 -1.23 0.06 0.16
C ILE A 11 -0.66 0.67 -1.11
N ALA A 12 0.26 -0.04 -1.74
CA ALA A 12 1.08 0.53 -2.81
C ALA A 12 1.60 -0.56 -3.75
N GLY A 13 2.33 -0.14 -4.76
CA GLY A 13 2.96 -1.04 -5.70
C GLY A 13 4.33 -1.49 -5.25
N HIS A 14 4.86 -2.48 -5.97
CA HIS A 14 6.22 -2.95 -5.80
C HIS A 14 7.13 -2.34 -6.86
N ASP A 15 8.17 -1.65 -6.42
CA ASP A 15 9.24 -1.15 -7.27
C ASP A 15 10.49 -2.02 -7.02
N PRO A 16 10.88 -2.85 -7.99
CA PRO A 16 12.02 -3.75 -7.79
C PRO A 16 13.35 -3.02 -7.59
N THR A 17 13.44 -1.74 -7.93
CA THR A 17 14.66 -0.96 -7.70
C THR A 17 14.76 -0.43 -6.27
N GLY A 18 13.66 -0.49 -5.50
CA GLY A 18 13.63 0.03 -4.14
C GLY A 18 13.58 1.55 -4.04
N GLY A 19 13.29 2.24 -5.15
CA GLY A 19 13.23 3.70 -5.17
C GLY A 19 11.89 4.30 -4.75
N ALA A 20 10.84 3.48 -4.68
CA ALA A 20 9.50 3.90 -4.33
C ALA A 20 8.69 2.70 -3.82
N GLY A 21 7.40 2.91 -3.57
CA GLY A 21 6.47 1.85 -3.23
C GLY A 21 6.63 1.30 -1.83
N ILE A 22 6.15 0.07 -1.65
CA ILE A 22 6.06 -0.58 -0.34
C ILE A 22 7.42 -0.67 0.36
N GLN A 23 8.47 -0.96 -0.37
CA GLN A 23 9.80 -1.14 0.21
C GLN A 23 10.30 0.16 0.84
N VAL A 24 10.13 1.28 0.16
CA VAL A 24 10.51 2.59 0.70
C VAL A 24 9.63 2.97 1.88
N ASP A 25 8.33 2.73 1.78
CA ASP A 25 7.40 3.02 2.87
C ASP A 25 7.79 2.27 4.15
N ALA A 26 8.16 1.00 4.01
CA ALA A 26 8.61 0.18 5.14
C ALA A 26 9.91 0.72 5.76
N GLN A 27 10.86 1.12 4.92
CA GLN A 27 12.12 1.68 5.38
C GLN A 27 11.92 2.99 6.14
N ILE A 28 11.10 3.89 5.60
CA ILE A 28 10.81 5.17 6.23
C ILE A 28 10.05 4.96 7.55
N ALA A 29 9.04 4.11 7.57
CA ALA A 29 8.29 3.80 8.78
C ALA A 29 9.22 3.26 9.86
N ASN A 30 10.08 2.33 9.51
CA ASN A 30 11.02 1.73 10.43
C ASN A 30 12.00 2.75 11.00
N HIS A 31 12.47 3.67 10.16
CA HIS A 31 13.36 4.74 10.60
C HIS A 31 12.72 5.64 11.66
N HIS A 32 11.39 5.79 11.62
CA HIS A 32 10.63 6.59 12.59
C HIS A 32 10.06 5.75 13.74
N GLY A 33 10.54 4.54 13.94
CA GLY A 33 10.10 3.67 15.02
C GLY A 33 8.70 3.09 14.84
N LYS A 34 8.22 3.05 13.58
CA LYS A 34 6.92 2.49 13.24
C LYS A 34 7.11 1.14 12.55
N HIS A 35 6.06 0.33 12.57
CA HIS A 35 6.03 -0.92 11.83
C HIS A 35 5.09 -0.80 10.64
N CYS A 36 5.56 -1.18 9.47
CA CYS A 36 4.78 -1.10 8.24
C CYS A 36 4.14 -2.45 7.93
N LEU A 37 2.81 -2.46 7.93
CA LEU A 37 2.05 -3.53 7.29
C LEU A 37 1.85 -3.13 5.83
N SER A 38 1.68 -4.10 4.95
CA SER A 38 1.57 -3.78 3.52
C SER A 38 0.56 -4.63 2.78
N ILE A 39 -0.08 -4.01 1.80
CA ILE A 39 -0.92 -4.67 0.81
C ILE A 39 -0.48 -4.19 -0.56
N LEU A 40 -0.18 -5.14 -1.44
CA LEU A 40 0.31 -4.86 -2.77
C LEU A 40 -0.84 -4.54 -3.72
N THR A 41 -0.77 -3.40 -4.40
CA THR A 41 -1.74 -3.04 -5.45
C THR A 41 -1.31 -3.53 -6.84
N CYS A 42 -0.02 -3.65 -7.05
CA CYS A 42 0.52 -4.08 -8.34
C CYS A 42 1.98 -4.45 -8.21
N GLU A 43 2.42 -5.29 -9.13
CA GLU A 43 3.83 -5.51 -9.43
C GLU A 43 4.23 -4.60 -10.58
N THR A 44 5.49 -4.21 -10.65
CA THR A 44 6.01 -3.47 -11.79
C THR A 44 7.25 -4.15 -12.35
N ILE A 45 7.43 -4.01 -13.65
CA ILE A 45 8.66 -4.43 -14.33
C ILE A 45 9.38 -3.16 -14.75
N GLN A 46 10.41 -2.83 -14.03
CA GLN A 46 11.17 -1.60 -14.26
C GLN A 46 12.60 -1.73 -13.75
N ASN A 47 13.44 -0.84 -14.26
CA ASN A 47 14.79 -0.65 -13.74
C ASN A 47 15.11 0.84 -13.70
N LEU A 48 16.35 1.24 -13.43
CA LEU A 48 16.69 2.64 -13.28
C LEU A 48 16.57 3.46 -14.57
N LYS A 49 16.51 2.79 -15.72
CA LYS A 49 16.50 3.45 -17.05
C LYS A 49 15.18 3.33 -17.76
N SER A 50 14.38 2.31 -17.45
CA SER A 50 13.16 2.04 -18.19
C SER A 50 12.06 1.50 -17.30
N PHE A 51 10.84 1.81 -17.67
CA PHE A 51 9.62 1.26 -17.09
C PHE A 51 8.90 0.47 -18.18
N GLU A 52 8.68 -0.82 -17.95
CA GLU A 52 8.11 -1.69 -18.97
C GLU A 52 6.64 -2.01 -18.75
N LYS A 53 6.24 -2.33 -17.53
CA LYS A 53 4.91 -2.88 -17.31
C LYS A 53 4.43 -2.72 -15.87
N ILE A 54 3.12 -2.50 -15.73
CA ILE A 54 2.38 -2.63 -14.47
C ILE A 54 1.55 -3.91 -14.55
N ILE A 55 1.62 -4.72 -13.50
CA ILE A 55 0.81 -5.92 -13.36
C ILE A 55 -0.10 -5.71 -12.16
N PRO A 56 -1.37 -5.31 -12.36
CA PRO A 56 -2.28 -5.05 -11.25
C PRO A 56 -2.58 -6.31 -10.44
N GLN A 57 -2.74 -6.14 -9.13
CA GLN A 57 -3.27 -7.18 -8.27
C GLN A 57 -4.77 -7.33 -8.51
N GLU A 58 -5.32 -8.47 -8.19
CA GLU A 58 -6.76 -8.68 -8.25
C GLU A 58 -7.43 -8.12 -6.98
N GLU A 59 -8.59 -7.47 -7.16
CA GLU A 59 -9.34 -6.84 -6.05
C GLU A 59 -9.63 -7.83 -4.92
N LYS A 60 -9.98 -9.07 -5.27
CA LYS A 60 -10.32 -10.10 -4.28
C LYS A 60 -9.16 -10.41 -3.33
N TYR A 61 -7.92 -10.33 -3.81
CA TYR A 61 -6.75 -10.57 -2.96
C TYR A 61 -6.46 -9.37 -2.08
N ILE A 62 -6.68 -8.17 -2.58
CA ILE A 62 -6.58 -6.96 -1.76
C ILE A 62 -7.58 -7.03 -0.60
N GLN A 63 -8.83 -7.36 -0.89
CA GLN A 63 -9.87 -7.50 0.12
C GLN A 63 -9.54 -8.59 1.14
N ALA A 64 -9.11 -9.76 0.65
CA ALA A 64 -8.79 -10.89 1.53
C ALA A 64 -7.60 -10.55 2.44
N SER A 65 -6.58 -9.90 1.91
CA SER A 65 -5.41 -9.49 2.69
C SER A 65 -5.81 -8.48 3.77
N PHE A 66 -6.62 -7.49 3.41
CA PHE A 66 -7.12 -6.49 4.35
C PHE A 66 -7.93 -7.15 5.48
N ASN A 67 -8.88 -8.00 5.14
CA ASN A 67 -9.68 -8.71 6.12
C ASN A 67 -8.83 -9.55 7.06
N ASN A 68 -7.79 -10.18 6.51
CA ASN A 68 -6.90 -11.01 7.30
C ASN A 68 -6.09 -10.19 8.31
N LEU A 69 -5.60 -9.02 7.89
CA LEU A 69 -4.88 -8.11 8.79
C LEU A 69 -5.77 -7.62 9.93
N LEU A 70 -7.05 -7.36 9.66
CA LEU A 70 -8.00 -6.90 10.67
C LEU A 70 -8.23 -7.91 11.79
N LYS A 71 -7.89 -9.18 11.60
CA LYS A 71 -8.02 -10.19 12.65
C LYS A 71 -7.07 -9.94 13.82
N ASN A 72 -5.95 -9.26 13.58
CA ASN A 72 -4.90 -9.07 14.58
C ASN A 72 -4.49 -7.62 14.82
N PHE A 73 -4.92 -6.71 13.94
CA PHE A 73 -4.48 -5.32 13.98
C PHE A 73 -5.66 -4.37 13.87
N SER A 74 -5.59 -3.28 14.60
CA SER A 74 -6.47 -2.14 14.41
C SER A 74 -5.75 -1.16 13.48
N LEU A 75 -6.29 -0.97 12.29
CA LEU A 75 -5.63 -0.22 11.23
C LEU A 75 -6.11 1.25 11.23
N LYS A 76 -5.29 2.13 11.77
CA LYS A 76 -5.65 3.55 11.96
C LYS A 76 -5.02 4.49 10.93
N TYR A 77 -3.84 4.15 10.43
CA TYR A 77 -3.05 5.04 9.58
C TYR A 77 -2.73 4.33 8.28
N PHE A 78 -3.21 4.91 7.18
CA PHE A 78 -3.01 4.36 5.84
C PHE A 78 -2.16 5.30 5.01
N LYS A 79 -1.25 4.72 4.24
CA LYS A 79 -0.59 5.41 3.13
C LYS A 79 -0.97 4.68 1.85
N ILE A 80 -1.51 5.40 0.88
CA ILE A 80 -1.87 4.86 -0.42
C ILE A 80 -0.90 5.41 -1.46
N GLY A 81 -0.21 4.52 -2.12
CA GLY A 81 0.71 4.85 -3.19
C GLY A 81 0.10 4.59 -4.57
N LEU A 82 0.79 3.86 -5.41
CA LEU A 82 0.35 3.58 -6.77
C LEU A 82 -0.97 2.81 -6.81
N VAL A 83 -1.95 3.37 -7.52
CA VAL A 83 -3.24 2.75 -7.80
C VAL A 83 -3.29 2.46 -9.29
N PRO A 84 -3.20 1.18 -9.72
CA PRO A 84 -2.97 0.85 -11.13
C PRO A 84 -4.19 0.97 -12.02
N ASN A 85 -5.40 0.92 -11.47
CA ASN A 85 -6.62 1.01 -12.27
C ASN A 85 -7.81 1.45 -11.42
N ILE A 86 -8.93 1.70 -12.08
CA ILE A 86 -10.13 2.23 -11.43
C ILE A 86 -10.82 1.20 -10.53
N LYS A 87 -10.74 -0.07 -10.86
CA LYS A 87 -11.32 -1.13 -10.02
C LYS A 87 -10.66 -1.17 -8.66
N ILE A 88 -9.34 -1.09 -8.64
CA ILE A 88 -8.57 -1.05 -7.39
C ILE A 88 -8.85 0.25 -6.65
N ALA A 89 -8.95 1.39 -7.35
CA ALA A 89 -9.31 2.66 -6.73
C ALA A 89 -10.65 2.57 -5.99
N HIS A 90 -11.67 1.98 -6.62
CA HIS A 90 -12.96 1.76 -5.98
C HIS A 90 -12.87 0.82 -4.78
N LYS A 91 -12.10 -0.25 -4.90
CA LYS A 91 -11.88 -1.18 -3.78
C LYS A 91 -11.25 -0.46 -2.60
N LEU A 92 -10.22 0.34 -2.81
CA LEU A 92 -9.56 1.07 -1.75
C LEU A 92 -10.49 2.10 -1.10
N GLY A 93 -11.28 2.80 -1.88
CA GLY A 93 -12.30 3.71 -1.37
C GLY A 93 -13.30 2.99 -0.47
N SER A 94 -13.73 1.81 -0.86
CA SER A 94 -14.62 0.96 -0.07
C SER A 94 -14.00 0.53 1.26
N LEU A 95 -12.73 0.11 1.25
CA LEU A 95 -12.01 -0.28 2.46
C LEU A 95 -11.84 0.89 3.42
N ILE A 96 -11.52 2.06 2.91
CA ILE A 96 -11.39 3.27 3.72
C ILE A 96 -12.73 3.64 4.35
N ALA A 97 -13.80 3.61 3.57
CA ALA A 97 -15.14 3.94 4.04
C ALA A 97 -15.62 2.98 5.14
N SER A 98 -15.35 1.69 5.00
CA SER A 98 -15.79 0.68 5.96
C SER A 98 -14.93 0.65 7.23
N ASN A 99 -13.63 0.86 7.12
CA ASN A 99 -12.71 0.80 8.25
C ASN A 99 -12.60 2.13 9.02
N LYS A 100 -12.83 3.25 8.34
CA LYS A 100 -12.75 4.60 8.91
C LYS A 100 -11.42 4.86 9.65
N PRO A 101 -10.27 4.79 8.95
CA PRO A 101 -9.00 5.08 9.59
C PRO A 101 -8.94 6.53 10.08
N GLU A 102 -8.12 6.80 11.07
CA GLU A 102 -7.93 8.15 11.60
C GLU A 102 -7.21 9.07 10.61
N PHE A 103 -6.34 8.50 9.79
CA PHE A 103 -5.54 9.27 8.85
C PHE A 103 -5.26 8.49 7.59
N VAL A 104 -5.41 9.15 6.44
CA VAL A 104 -5.06 8.58 5.14
C VAL A 104 -4.20 9.58 4.40
N VAL A 105 -3.00 9.15 4.01
CA VAL A 105 -2.14 9.92 3.13
C VAL A 105 -2.18 9.27 1.75
N ILE A 106 -2.51 10.05 0.74
CA ILE A 106 -2.52 9.57 -0.65
C ILE A 106 -1.34 10.23 -1.34
N ASP A 107 -0.36 9.42 -1.67
CA ASP A 107 0.81 9.83 -2.41
C ASP A 107 0.78 9.14 -3.77
N LEU A 108 0.14 9.79 -4.72
CA LEU A 108 0.04 9.27 -6.07
C LEU A 108 1.37 9.48 -6.77
N SER A 109 2.26 8.51 -6.67
CA SER A 109 3.44 8.53 -7.50
C SER A 109 2.99 8.33 -8.94
N LEU A 110 3.18 9.38 -9.74
CA LEU A 110 2.88 9.32 -11.15
C LEU A 110 3.97 8.52 -11.85
N ILE A 111 3.64 7.30 -12.20
CA ILE A 111 4.47 6.58 -13.13
C ILE A 111 4.09 7.09 -14.51
N HIS A 112 4.97 7.85 -15.09
CA HIS A 112 4.82 8.29 -16.47
C HIS A 112 5.10 7.12 -17.37
N ILE A 113 4.05 6.64 -17.93
CA ILE A 113 4.12 5.60 -18.94
C ILE A 113 4.23 6.26 -20.29
#